data_e602f0e157af117cfeb834ef9c3a41a7
#
_entry.id   e602f0e157af117cfeb834ef9c3a41a7
#
_cell.length_a   1.000
_cell.length_b   1.000
_cell.length_c   1.000
_cell.angle_alpha   90.00
_cell.angle_beta   90.00
_cell.angle_gamma   90.00
#
_symmetry.space_group_name_H-M   'P 1'
#
loop_
_entity.id
_entity.type
_entity.pdbx_description
1 polymer ?
#
loop_
_entity_poly.entity_id
_entity_poly.type
_entity_poly.pdbx_seq_one_letter_code
_entity_poly.pdbx_strand_id
1 'polypeptide(L)'
;YVSEIQINNISYIFKEPRNEHIIPQRKFFTLFKKGEAVSTLVNINKAIKMDNLIEYTEPLLAVVKRKNGMICYSALIQEKINVETDRNLDKMVEVTIKIHNKGYYHGDCNPSNFITSKDIIKILDTQAKKMIFGNYRAHYDMLTMQIDNYPEMKYPYRKNIFYYFALFMKKFKRLKFIQKIKEKKKKLREKGWKI
;
A
#
# COMPACT_ATOMS: atom_id res chain seq x y z
N TYR A 1 11.86 -2.24 6.46
CA TYR A 1 13.18 -1.74 6.02
C TYR A 1 13.21 -1.66 4.51
N VAL A 2 13.74 -0.56 3.97
CA VAL A 2 13.87 -0.33 2.54
C VAL A 2 15.31 0.15 2.26
N SER A 3 15.94 -0.39 1.24
CA SER A 3 17.26 0.03 0.78
C SER A 3 17.39 -0.13 -0.74
N GLU A 4 18.27 0.64 -1.33
CA GLU A 4 18.71 0.43 -2.69
C GLU A 4 19.80 -0.65 -2.72
N ILE A 5 19.75 -1.53 -3.71
CA ILE A 5 20.75 -2.54 -3.99
C ILE A 5 21.16 -2.49 -5.46
N GLN A 6 22.37 -2.87 -5.79
CA GLN A 6 22.86 -3.01 -7.16
C GLN A 6 23.14 -4.46 -7.49
N ILE A 7 22.67 -4.91 -8.65
CA ILE A 7 22.92 -6.23 -9.21
C ILE A 7 23.28 -6.02 -10.68
N ASN A 8 24.49 -6.46 -11.09
CA ASN A 8 24.99 -6.28 -12.47
C ASN A 8 24.86 -4.83 -12.98
N ASN A 9 25.25 -3.84 -12.17
CA ASN A 9 25.18 -2.41 -12.45
C ASN A 9 23.75 -1.85 -12.63
N ILE A 10 22.72 -2.62 -12.31
CA ILE A 10 21.33 -2.15 -12.32
C ILE A 10 20.89 -1.96 -10.88
N SER A 11 20.28 -0.81 -10.59
CA SER A 11 19.75 -0.49 -9.27
C SER A 11 18.32 -1.02 -9.08
N TYR A 12 18.07 -1.59 -7.91
CA TYR A 12 16.78 -2.12 -7.49
C TYR A 12 16.44 -1.61 -6.10
N ILE A 13 15.16 -1.70 -5.73
CA ILE A 13 14.69 -1.44 -4.37
C ILE A 13 14.45 -2.76 -3.65
N PHE A 14 15.19 -2.96 -2.56
CA PHE A 14 15.00 -4.05 -1.63
C PHE A 14 14.08 -3.62 -0.49
N LYS A 15 13.01 -4.37 -0.24
CA LYS A 15 12.06 -4.14 0.85
C LYS A 15 11.96 -5.35 1.76
N GLU A 16 12.09 -5.13 3.07
CA GLU A 16 11.86 -6.15 4.09
C GLU A 16 10.66 -5.74 4.96
N PRO A 17 9.52 -6.40 4.83
CA PRO A 17 8.33 -6.12 5.64
C PRO A 17 8.47 -6.68 7.06
N ARG A 18 9.41 -6.14 7.84
CA ARG A 18 9.79 -6.61 9.19
C ARG A 18 8.63 -6.75 10.15
N ASN A 19 7.65 -5.85 10.06
CA ASN A 19 6.48 -5.86 10.94
C ASN A 19 5.67 -7.16 10.84
N GLU A 20 5.77 -7.90 9.72
CA GLU A 20 5.05 -9.14 9.51
C GLU A 20 5.54 -10.25 10.44
N HIS A 21 6.86 -10.33 10.68
CA HIS A 21 7.47 -11.42 11.45
C HIS A 21 8.02 -10.98 12.82
N ILE A 22 8.17 -9.67 13.05
CA ILE A 22 8.62 -9.13 14.35
C ILE A 22 7.45 -8.99 15.33
N ILE A 23 6.27 -8.52 14.86
CA ILE A 23 5.11 -8.31 15.72
C ILE A 23 4.42 -9.66 15.96
N PRO A 24 4.34 -10.16 17.23
CA PRO A 24 3.86 -11.52 17.51
C PRO A 24 2.47 -11.81 16.94
N GLN A 25 1.54 -10.89 17.09
CA GLN A 25 0.18 -11.03 16.56
C GLN A 25 0.17 -11.15 15.03
N ARG A 26 0.95 -10.33 14.31
CA ARG A 26 1.06 -10.40 12.86
C ARG A 26 1.73 -11.68 12.42
N LYS A 27 2.79 -12.09 13.12
CA LYS A 27 3.52 -13.34 12.88
C LYS A 27 2.59 -14.55 12.99
N PHE A 28 1.74 -14.62 14.03
CA PHE A 28 0.76 -15.68 14.16
C PHE A 28 -0.17 -15.76 12.96
N PHE A 29 -0.70 -14.62 12.47
CA PHE A 29 -1.55 -14.60 11.30
C PHE A 29 -0.86 -15.02 10.00
N THR A 30 0.48 -15.10 9.96
CA THR A 30 1.20 -15.59 8.78
C THR A 30 1.02 -17.09 8.54
N LEU A 31 0.53 -17.86 9.54
CA LEU A 31 0.10 -19.25 9.36
C LEU A 31 -0.94 -19.40 8.23
N PHE A 32 -1.82 -18.40 8.09
CA PHE A 32 -2.94 -18.40 7.16
C PHE A 32 -2.73 -17.53 5.91
N LYS A 33 -1.53 -16.96 5.73
CA LYS A 33 -1.24 -16.00 4.66
C LYS A 33 0.04 -16.36 3.92
N LYS A 34 0.09 -16.03 2.64
CA LYS A 34 1.30 -16.21 1.80
C LYS A 34 2.46 -15.30 2.25
N GLY A 35 2.19 -14.24 2.99
CA GLY A 35 3.13 -13.19 3.34
C GLY A 35 3.01 -11.97 2.44
N GLU A 36 3.45 -10.83 2.97
CA GLU A 36 3.32 -9.54 2.29
C GLU A 36 4.13 -9.49 0.99
N ALA A 37 5.40 -9.91 1.02
CA ALA A 37 6.27 -9.91 -0.16
C ALA A 37 5.70 -10.79 -1.29
N VAL A 38 5.31 -12.03 -1.00
CA VAL A 38 4.74 -12.94 -2.01
C VAL A 38 3.39 -12.44 -2.51
N SER A 39 2.54 -11.90 -1.63
CA SER A 39 1.25 -11.33 -2.03
C SER A 39 1.44 -10.13 -2.96
N THR A 40 2.40 -9.25 -2.68
CA THR A 40 2.76 -8.12 -3.52
C THR A 40 3.24 -8.59 -4.89
N LEU A 41 4.20 -9.54 -4.93
CA LEU A 41 4.72 -10.10 -6.18
C LEU A 41 3.61 -10.68 -7.06
N VAL A 42 2.77 -11.54 -6.49
CA VAL A 42 1.72 -12.23 -7.26
C VAL A 42 0.63 -11.27 -7.73
N ASN A 43 0.13 -10.41 -6.84
CA ASN A 43 -1.00 -9.55 -7.18
C ASN A 43 -0.63 -8.44 -8.15
N ILE A 44 0.53 -7.79 -7.97
CA ILE A 44 0.98 -6.72 -8.86
C ILE A 44 1.32 -7.29 -10.24
N ASN A 45 2.07 -8.40 -10.33
CA ASN A 45 2.34 -9.03 -11.62
C ASN A 45 1.06 -9.47 -12.34
N LYS A 46 0.05 -9.95 -11.58
CA LYS A 46 -1.26 -10.24 -12.15
C LYS A 46 -1.96 -8.97 -12.68
N ALA A 47 -1.95 -7.89 -11.91
CA ALA A 47 -2.55 -6.62 -12.31
C ALA A 47 -1.87 -6.03 -13.56
N ILE A 48 -0.55 -6.09 -13.64
CA ILE A 48 0.21 -5.63 -14.81
C ILE A 48 -0.10 -6.51 -16.05
N LYS A 49 0.02 -7.83 -15.91
CA LYS A 49 -0.09 -8.75 -17.06
C LYS A 49 -1.51 -8.96 -17.57
N MET A 50 -2.50 -9.01 -16.67
CA MET A 50 -3.88 -9.32 -17.04
C MET A 50 -4.75 -8.07 -17.24
N ASP A 51 -4.53 -7.03 -16.45
CA ASP A 51 -5.35 -5.82 -16.45
C ASP A 51 -4.64 -4.60 -17.06
N ASN A 52 -3.40 -4.78 -17.57
CA ASN A 52 -2.54 -3.76 -18.19
C ASN A 52 -2.35 -2.52 -17.29
N LEU A 53 -2.14 -2.76 -15.99
CA LEU A 53 -1.93 -1.70 -15.00
C LEU A 53 -0.42 -1.43 -14.82
N ILE A 54 0.18 -0.85 -15.86
CA ILE A 54 1.62 -0.51 -15.90
C ILE A 54 2.03 0.57 -14.89
N GLU A 55 1.07 1.22 -14.27
CA GLU A 55 1.28 2.21 -13.20
C GLU A 55 1.79 1.57 -11.91
N TYR A 56 1.59 0.29 -11.69
CA TYR A 56 2.22 -0.38 -10.56
C TYR A 56 3.73 -0.50 -10.76
N THR A 57 4.49 -0.27 -9.67
CA THR A 57 5.92 -0.59 -9.62
C THR A 57 6.11 -2.09 -9.69
N GLU A 58 6.89 -2.57 -10.68
CA GLU A 58 7.03 -3.99 -10.95
C GLU A 58 7.87 -4.70 -9.86
N PRO A 59 7.30 -5.70 -9.16
CA PRO A 59 8.04 -6.57 -8.26
C PRO A 59 8.68 -7.72 -9.06
N LEU A 60 9.98 -7.95 -8.84
CA LEU A 60 10.78 -8.90 -9.59
C LEU A 60 10.97 -10.23 -8.85
N LEU A 61 11.22 -10.15 -7.54
CA LEU A 61 11.52 -11.32 -6.72
C LEU A 61 10.94 -11.17 -5.32
N ALA A 62 10.38 -12.24 -4.78
CA ALA A 62 10.01 -12.31 -3.37
C ALA A 62 10.59 -13.56 -2.72
N VAL A 63 11.12 -13.39 -1.52
CA VAL A 63 11.66 -14.50 -0.69
C VAL A 63 10.88 -14.55 0.60
N VAL A 64 10.48 -15.75 1.01
CA VAL A 64 9.83 -16.01 2.30
C VAL A 64 10.45 -17.23 2.94
N LYS A 65 10.92 -17.08 4.19
CA LYS A 65 11.38 -18.18 5.03
C LYS A 65 10.37 -18.44 6.15
N ARG A 66 10.02 -19.70 6.37
CA ARG A 66 9.11 -20.12 7.43
C ARG A 66 9.82 -20.99 8.48
N LYS A 67 9.37 -20.84 9.73
CA LYS A 67 9.74 -21.71 10.85
C LYS A 67 8.47 -22.05 11.62
N ASN A 68 8.18 -23.31 11.81
CA ASN A 68 6.95 -23.80 12.43
C ASN A 68 5.67 -23.23 11.74
N GLY A 69 5.65 -23.20 10.41
CA GLY A 69 4.54 -22.65 9.60
C GLY A 69 4.49 -21.13 9.53
N MET A 70 5.07 -20.41 10.50
CA MET A 70 5.05 -18.95 10.55
C MET A 70 6.19 -18.33 9.76
N ILE A 71 5.95 -17.16 9.17
CA ILE A 71 7.01 -16.41 8.50
C ILE A 71 8.01 -15.89 9.54
N CYS A 72 9.30 -16.18 9.32
CA CYS A 72 10.39 -15.67 10.13
C CYS A 72 11.30 -14.68 9.37
N TYR A 73 11.19 -14.64 8.04
CA TYR A 73 11.86 -13.67 7.18
C TYR A 73 11.06 -13.51 5.90
N SER A 74 11.02 -12.29 5.37
CA SER A 74 10.34 -11.96 4.12
C SER A 74 11.04 -10.78 3.46
N ALA A 75 11.28 -10.86 2.15
CA ALA A 75 11.90 -9.80 1.38
C ALA A 75 11.29 -9.73 -0.02
N LEU A 76 11.33 -8.53 -0.61
CA LEU A 76 10.85 -8.20 -1.94
C LEU A 76 11.91 -7.37 -2.65
N ILE A 77 12.22 -7.72 -3.89
CA ILE A 77 13.00 -6.88 -4.81
C ILE A 77 12.04 -6.36 -5.88
N GLN A 78 12.09 -5.06 -6.13
CA GLN A 78 11.29 -4.39 -7.16
C GLN A 78 12.14 -3.44 -7.98
N GLU A 79 11.63 -3.03 -9.14
CA GLU A 79 12.28 -2.03 -9.97
C GLU A 79 12.54 -0.75 -9.18
N LYS A 80 13.67 -0.08 -9.46
CA LYS A 80 13.92 1.30 -9.01
C LYS A 80 13.34 2.25 -10.03
N ILE A 81 12.49 3.16 -9.57
CA ILE A 81 11.92 4.22 -10.39
C ILE A 81 12.75 5.50 -10.23
N ASN A 82 13.17 6.08 -11.34
CA ASN A 82 13.77 7.41 -11.34
C ASN A 82 12.67 8.45 -11.13
N VAL A 83 12.81 9.21 -10.06
CA VAL A 83 11.82 10.20 -9.62
C VAL A 83 12.00 11.49 -10.42
N GLU A 84 10.92 11.99 -11.01
CA GLU A 84 10.80 13.36 -11.47
C GLU A 84 10.13 14.20 -10.39
N THR A 85 10.53 15.46 -10.29
CA THR A 85 10.12 16.34 -9.17
C THR A 85 8.70 16.87 -9.29
N ASP A 86 8.05 16.73 -10.44
CA ASP A 86 6.71 17.25 -10.66
C ASP A 86 5.63 16.33 -10.04
N ARG A 87 4.88 16.88 -9.08
CA ARG A 87 3.77 16.20 -8.40
C ARG A 87 2.44 16.69 -8.96
N ASN A 88 1.88 15.94 -9.89
CA ASN A 88 0.56 16.22 -10.42
C ASN A 88 -0.52 15.42 -9.67
N LEU A 89 -1.25 16.08 -8.75
CA LEU A 89 -2.29 15.45 -7.93
C LEU A 89 -3.47 14.97 -8.77
N ASP A 90 -3.84 15.67 -9.84
CA ASP A 90 -4.94 15.26 -10.72
C ASP A 90 -4.60 13.96 -11.45
N LYS A 91 -3.39 13.85 -12.00
CA LYS A 91 -2.93 12.59 -12.60
C LYS A 91 -2.89 11.44 -11.58
N MET A 92 -2.55 11.70 -10.31
CA MET A 92 -2.59 10.66 -9.25
C MET A 92 -4.04 10.20 -8.98
N VAL A 93 -5.00 11.12 -8.99
CA VAL A 93 -6.42 10.80 -8.86
C VAL A 93 -6.90 9.97 -10.06
N GLU A 94 -6.54 10.34 -11.29
CA GLU A 94 -6.89 9.60 -12.52
C GLU A 94 -6.35 8.16 -12.48
N VAL A 95 -5.09 7.99 -12.11
CA VAL A 95 -4.46 6.66 -11.95
C VAL A 95 -5.17 5.85 -10.88
N THR A 96 -5.55 6.48 -9.76
CA THR A 96 -6.30 5.81 -8.70
C THR A 96 -7.69 5.39 -9.19
N ILE A 97 -8.38 6.21 -9.98
CA ILE A 97 -9.65 5.84 -10.63
C ILE A 97 -9.45 4.64 -11.58
N LYS A 98 -8.37 4.65 -12.37
CA LYS A 98 -8.05 3.56 -13.30
C LYS A 98 -7.91 2.22 -12.57
N ILE A 99 -7.17 2.15 -11.46
CA ILE A 99 -7.03 0.90 -10.69
C ILE A 99 -8.36 0.49 -10.03
N HIS A 100 -9.17 1.44 -9.56
CA HIS A 100 -10.49 1.16 -8.98
C HIS A 100 -11.45 0.57 -10.03
N ASN A 101 -11.44 1.07 -11.27
CA ASN A 101 -12.25 0.55 -12.37
C ASN A 101 -11.88 -0.89 -12.75
N LYS A 102 -10.64 -1.31 -12.47
CA LYS A 102 -10.18 -2.70 -12.62
C LYS A 102 -10.41 -3.55 -11.36
N GLY A 103 -11.08 -3.00 -10.36
CA GLY A 103 -11.44 -3.68 -9.11
C GLY A 103 -10.31 -3.79 -8.10
N TYR A 104 -9.22 -3.04 -8.26
CA TYR A 104 -8.13 -2.97 -7.28
C TYR A 104 -8.28 -1.75 -6.36
N TYR A 105 -7.55 -1.73 -5.25
CA TYR A 105 -7.43 -0.57 -4.38
C TYR A 105 -6.00 -0.41 -3.87
N HIS A 106 -5.64 0.81 -3.49
CA HIS A 106 -4.31 1.14 -2.96
C HIS A 106 -4.20 0.74 -1.49
N GLY A 107 -5.12 1.20 -0.67
CA GLY A 107 -5.16 0.94 0.78
C GLY A 107 -4.46 2.00 1.64
N ASP A 108 -3.51 2.73 1.08
CA ASP A 108 -2.86 3.91 1.67
C ASP A 108 -2.59 4.96 0.58
N CYS A 109 -3.68 5.52 0.05
CA CYS A 109 -3.66 6.45 -1.08
C CYS A 109 -3.18 7.84 -0.65
N ASN A 110 -1.89 7.92 -0.29
CA ASN A 110 -1.20 9.16 0.03
C ASN A 110 -0.35 9.59 -1.18
N PRO A 111 -0.29 10.87 -1.56
CA PRO A 111 0.57 11.34 -2.65
C PRO A 111 2.04 10.95 -2.55
N SER A 112 2.57 10.73 -1.35
CA SER A 112 3.94 10.21 -1.15
C SER A 112 4.15 8.79 -1.71
N ASN A 113 3.06 8.05 -1.95
CA ASN A 113 3.08 6.70 -2.51
C ASN A 113 2.88 6.70 -4.04
N PHE A 114 3.04 7.86 -4.67
CA PHE A 114 3.02 8.03 -6.12
C PHE A 114 4.29 8.75 -6.58
N ILE A 115 4.85 8.31 -7.69
CA ILE A 115 6.04 8.90 -8.30
C ILE A 115 5.76 9.17 -9.78
N THR A 116 6.12 10.36 -10.26
CA THR A 116 6.15 10.65 -11.69
C THR A 116 7.48 10.16 -12.27
N SER A 117 7.41 9.40 -13.35
CA SER A 117 8.56 8.96 -14.13
C SER A 117 8.17 8.88 -15.61
N LYS A 118 8.88 9.60 -16.47
CA LYS A 118 8.62 9.64 -17.92
C LYS A 118 7.13 9.87 -18.24
N ASP A 119 6.53 10.89 -17.62
CA ASP A 119 5.10 11.25 -17.74
C ASP A 119 4.09 10.19 -17.24
N ILE A 120 4.56 9.08 -16.70
CA ILE A 120 3.73 8.04 -16.11
C ILE A 120 3.75 8.16 -14.59
N ILE A 121 2.58 8.09 -13.97
CA ILE A 121 2.48 7.96 -12.51
C ILE A 121 2.69 6.50 -12.13
N LYS A 122 3.72 6.24 -11.33
CA LYS A 122 3.98 4.94 -10.73
C LYS A 122 3.45 4.89 -9.30
N ILE A 123 2.82 3.78 -8.94
CA ILE A 123 2.23 3.51 -7.62
C ILE A 123 3.19 2.69 -6.78
N LEU A 124 3.45 3.17 -5.56
CA LEU A 124 4.31 2.51 -4.56
C LEU A 124 3.49 1.98 -3.38
N ASP A 125 4.13 1.16 -2.56
CA ASP A 125 3.66 0.71 -1.24
C ASP A 125 2.23 0.17 -1.20
N THR A 126 1.85 -0.56 -2.25
CA THR A 126 0.59 -1.27 -2.35
C THR A 126 0.80 -2.75 -2.62
N GLN A 127 -0.21 -3.58 -2.32
CA GLN A 127 -0.23 -5.00 -2.65
C GLN A 127 -1.20 -5.29 -3.81
N ALA A 128 -1.74 -4.29 -4.49
CA ALA A 128 -2.73 -4.44 -5.56
C ALA A 128 -3.84 -5.45 -5.19
N LYS A 129 -4.48 -5.25 -4.05
CA LYS A 129 -5.56 -6.12 -3.60
C LYS A 129 -6.85 -5.85 -4.35
N LYS A 130 -7.61 -6.91 -4.66
CA LYS A 130 -8.95 -6.80 -5.23
C LYS A 130 -9.96 -6.31 -4.18
N MET A 131 -10.92 -5.49 -4.63
CA MET A 131 -12.07 -5.10 -3.81
C MET A 131 -13.03 -6.30 -3.66
N ILE A 132 -13.47 -6.58 -2.43
CA ILE A 132 -14.36 -7.71 -2.12
C ILE A 132 -15.75 -7.21 -1.70
N PHE A 133 -15.82 -6.10 -0.96
CA PHE A 133 -17.06 -5.51 -0.45
C PHE A 133 -17.43 -4.26 -1.22
N GLY A 134 -18.09 -4.39 -2.35
CA GLY A 134 -18.49 -3.27 -3.19
C GLY A 134 -17.32 -2.31 -3.42
N ASN A 135 -17.61 -1.02 -3.50
CA ASN A 135 -16.59 0.02 -3.73
C ASN A 135 -16.13 0.74 -2.46
N TYR A 136 -16.32 0.15 -1.27
CA TYR A 136 -15.89 0.72 0.01
C TYR A 136 -14.40 1.15 0.00
N ARG A 137 -13.51 0.29 -0.53
CA ARG A 137 -12.07 0.55 -0.58
C ARG A 137 -11.73 1.70 -1.53
N ALA A 138 -12.42 1.80 -2.65
CA ALA A 138 -12.27 2.93 -3.57
C ALA A 138 -12.68 4.25 -2.91
N HIS A 139 -13.80 4.28 -2.20
CA HIS A 139 -14.20 5.45 -1.44
C HIS A 139 -13.19 5.79 -0.33
N TYR A 140 -12.65 4.79 0.36
CA TYR A 140 -11.66 5.02 1.41
C TYR A 140 -10.37 5.64 0.86
N ASP A 141 -9.86 5.16 -0.28
CA ASP A 141 -8.68 5.70 -0.95
C ASP A 141 -8.92 7.15 -1.40
N MET A 142 -10.05 7.44 -2.06
CA MET A 142 -10.39 8.80 -2.49
C MET A 142 -10.60 9.76 -1.32
N LEU A 143 -11.23 9.31 -0.23
CA LEU A 143 -11.33 10.11 0.99
C LEU A 143 -9.96 10.36 1.65
N THR A 144 -9.02 9.44 1.51
CA THR A 144 -7.65 9.66 1.99
C THR A 144 -6.96 10.73 1.16
N MET A 145 -7.06 10.65 -0.16
CA MET A 145 -6.53 11.66 -1.06
C MET A 145 -7.15 13.03 -0.76
N GLN A 146 -8.47 13.15 -0.75
CA GLN A 146 -9.18 14.41 -0.58
C GLN A 146 -8.93 15.04 0.80
N ILE A 147 -9.19 14.31 1.89
CA ILE A 147 -9.21 14.91 3.24
C ILE A 147 -7.80 15.20 3.76
N ASP A 148 -6.83 14.37 3.40
CA ASP A 148 -5.49 14.47 3.98
C ASP A 148 -4.51 15.28 3.12
N ASN A 149 -4.75 15.37 1.80
CA ASN A 149 -3.71 15.83 0.88
C ASN A 149 -4.19 16.78 -0.23
N TYR A 150 -5.45 16.66 -0.65
CA TYR A 150 -5.99 17.44 -1.78
C TYR A 150 -7.43 17.86 -1.50
N PRO A 151 -7.67 18.85 -0.58
CA PRO A 151 -9.01 19.31 -0.19
C PRO A 151 -9.87 19.83 -1.36
N GLU A 152 -9.22 20.45 -2.36
CA GLU A 152 -9.88 21.04 -3.54
C GLU A 152 -10.33 19.97 -4.56
N MET A 153 -9.92 18.71 -4.40
CA MET A 153 -10.23 17.63 -5.31
C MET A 153 -11.74 17.48 -5.50
N LYS A 154 -12.20 17.54 -6.75
CA LYS A 154 -13.56 17.16 -7.09
C LYS A 154 -13.73 15.66 -6.86
N TYR A 155 -14.62 15.28 -5.93
CA TYR A 155 -14.83 13.88 -5.58
C TYR A 155 -15.37 13.08 -6.78
N PRO A 156 -14.69 12.00 -7.22
CA PRO A 156 -14.96 11.40 -8.53
C PRO A 156 -16.13 10.41 -8.55
N TYR A 157 -16.63 9.96 -7.40
CA TYR A 157 -17.65 8.92 -7.33
C TYR A 157 -18.99 9.42 -6.80
N ARG A 158 -20.07 8.75 -7.21
CA ARG A 158 -21.39 8.95 -6.59
C ARG A 158 -21.32 8.51 -5.13
N LYS A 159 -21.77 9.38 -4.22
CA LYS A 159 -21.84 9.09 -2.78
C LYS A 159 -22.97 8.08 -2.53
N ASN A 160 -22.61 6.90 -2.06
CA ASN A 160 -23.49 5.79 -1.74
C ASN A 160 -23.25 5.32 -0.29
N ILE A 161 -23.89 4.22 0.13
CA ILE A 161 -23.73 3.69 1.47
C ILE A 161 -22.26 3.36 1.82
N PHE A 162 -21.48 2.89 0.86
CA PHE A 162 -20.05 2.60 1.06
C PHE A 162 -19.20 3.86 1.24
N TYR A 163 -19.60 4.99 0.62
CA TYR A 163 -18.99 6.29 0.88
C TYR A 163 -19.19 6.71 2.34
N TYR A 164 -20.42 6.66 2.84
CA TYR A 164 -20.70 7.04 4.21
C TYR A 164 -20.01 6.13 5.22
N PHE A 165 -19.95 4.85 4.94
CA PHE A 165 -19.21 3.88 5.75
C PHE A 165 -17.70 4.17 5.75
N ALA A 166 -17.11 4.48 4.60
CA ALA A 166 -15.70 4.85 4.49
C ALA A 166 -15.39 6.15 5.26
N LEU A 167 -16.28 7.16 5.13
CA LEU A 167 -16.19 8.43 5.86
C LEU A 167 -16.27 8.21 7.37
N PHE A 168 -17.23 7.39 7.82
CA PHE A 168 -17.38 7.03 9.23
C PHE A 168 -16.10 6.36 9.76
N MET A 169 -15.58 5.36 9.06
CA MET A 169 -14.35 4.67 9.45
C MET A 169 -13.14 5.59 9.51
N LYS A 170 -13.06 6.56 8.58
CA LYS A 170 -11.99 7.56 8.60
C LYS A 170 -12.10 8.51 9.79
N LYS A 171 -13.31 9.04 10.07
CA LYS A 171 -13.58 9.85 11.26
C LYS A 171 -13.32 9.08 12.55
N PHE A 172 -13.80 7.83 12.64
CA PHE A 172 -13.60 6.96 13.80
C PHE A 172 -12.11 6.78 14.14
N LYS A 173 -11.26 6.51 13.12
CA LYS A 173 -9.81 6.39 13.32
C LYS A 173 -9.14 7.69 13.83
N ARG A 174 -9.79 8.86 13.67
CA ARG A 174 -9.31 10.17 14.14
C ARG A 174 -9.83 10.56 15.52
N LEU A 175 -10.70 9.76 16.14
CA LEU A 175 -11.15 10.03 17.51
C LEU A 175 -9.97 10.10 18.47
N LYS A 176 -9.99 11.07 19.37
CA LYS A 176 -8.92 11.32 20.36
C LYS A 176 -8.53 10.06 21.14
N PHE A 177 -9.52 9.24 21.51
CA PHE A 177 -9.28 7.96 22.18
C PHE A 177 -8.44 6.99 21.33
N ILE A 178 -8.79 6.84 20.04
CA ILE A 178 -8.04 5.98 19.10
C ILE A 178 -6.63 6.52 18.87
N GLN A 179 -6.47 7.84 18.76
CA GLN A 179 -5.16 8.47 18.63
C GLN A 179 -4.29 8.22 19.89
N LYS A 180 -4.83 8.38 21.09
CA LYS A 180 -4.12 8.04 22.33
C LYS A 180 -3.66 6.59 22.39
N ILE A 181 -4.49 5.64 21.91
CA ILE A 181 -4.10 4.23 21.81
C ILE A 181 -2.93 4.04 20.84
N LYS A 182 -2.98 4.71 19.68
CA LYS A 182 -1.89 4.64 18.69
C LYS A 182 -0.59 5.23 19.23
N GLU A 183 -0.66 6.38 19.89
CA GLU A 183 0.49 7.02 20.53
C GLU A 183 1.10 6.13 21.63
N LYS A 184 0.26 5.53 22.49
CA LYS A 184 0.72 4.59 23.50
C LYS A 184 1.42 3.39 22.87
N LYS A 185 0.86 2.81 21.80
CA LYS A 185 1.50 1.73 21.04
C LYS A 185 2.82 2.17 20.40
N LYS A 186 2.88 3.39 19.85
CA LYS A 186 4.10 3.95 19.26
C LYS A 186 5.19 4.07 20.33
N LYS A 187 4.89 4.70 21.47
CA LYS A 187 5.82 4.84 22.61
C LYS A 187 6.32 3.49 23.15
N LEU A 188 5.46 2.47 23.19
CA LEU A 188 5.85 1.12 23.60
C LEU A 188 6.82 0.48 22.58
N ARG A 189 6.57 0.66 21.28
CA ARG A 189 7.50 0.20 20.23
C ARG A 189 8.85 0.89 20.30
N GLU A 190 8.88 2.19 20.54
CA GLU A 190 10.12 2.96 20.74
C GLU A 190 10.93 2.44 21.94
N LYS A 191 10.26 1.90 22.96
CA LYS A 191 10.89 1.21 24.10
C LYS A 191 11.26 -0.25 23.84
N GLY A 192 11.18 -0.70 22.58
CA GLY A 192 11.54 -2.06 22.17
C GLY A 192 10.44 -3.13 22.34
N TRP A 193 9.22 -2.74 22.73
CA TRP A 193 8.10 -3.69 22.83
C TRP A 193 7.59 -4.08 21.44
N LYS A 194 7.51 -5.38 21.20
CA LYS A 194 7.03 -5.96 19.93
C LYS A 194 5.48 -6.12 19.92
N ILE A 195 4.72 -4.98 19.90
CA ILE A 195 3.25 -4.94 19.97
C ILE A 195 2.63 -4.24 18.76
#